data_5f203c4579d4f723d2af1492de274a6b
#
_entry.id   5f203c4579d4f723d2af1492de274a6b
#
_cell.length_a   1.000
_cell.length_b   1.000
_cell.length_c   1.000
_cell.angle_alpha   90.00
_cell.angle_beta   90.00
_cell.angle_gamma   90.00
#
_symmetry.space_group_name_H-M   'P 1'
#
loop_
_entity.id
_entity.type
_entity.pdbx_description
1 polymer ?
#
loop_
_entity_poly.entity_id
_entity_poly.type
_entity_poly.pdbx_seq_one_letter_code
_entity_poly.pdbx_strand_id
1 'polypeptide(L)'
;MKKLMTILACVLALGACQSHRTPDQQTTSAKKKVVMIIIDGVPTDMIQRLRPPTIFDIASHGAFGISYVGGEVGAYSQTPTISAVGYNTMLTGTWANKHNMWDNSGDPNYNYWSMFRIAKEQQEPLTTGLFSSWTDNRTVLLGEGLEANAGMKIDFVRDGYDLDHEKYPNKELDLHVFDYDEAASTEGAECIRTDAPDLSWVYLWYTDDAGHIKGNGEYFDEYTLKADEQVKRIWDAVQYRQENFNEDWMVIVTTDHGRTADGHGHGGQSARERGSWIAVNKPVSTRFLEGGAAMVDINPTVCQYLGMEVPLQVRMEQDGISFIGETIISNMNALPYDSKAILTWDSAISGKDVTVYAAKANDYRTTGREDWTELATVKSETGTYTVDLTALGDSDFYKFVLVSEHECLNRWLKN
;
A
#
# COMPACT_ATOMS: atom_id res chain seq x y z
N MET A 1 -58.07 85.85 5.41
CA MET A 1 -58.19 84.44 5.11
C MET A 1 -57.19 84.12 4.01
N LYS A 2 -55.97 83.70 4.37
CA LYS A 2 -54.98 83.15 3.45
C LYS A 2 -54.28 81.97 4.14
N LYS A 3 -54.49 80.79 3.57
CA LYS A 3 -53.86 79.56 4.05
C LYS A 3 -52.37 79.54 3.62
N LEU A 4 -51.47 79.35 4.56
CA LEU A 4 -50.04 79.17 4.29
C LEU A 4 -49.82 77.65 4.14
N MET A 5 -49.33 77.22 2.99
CA MET A 5 -48.93 75.84 2.74
C MET A 5 -47.42 75.70 3.03
N THR A 6 -47.08 74.89 4.02
CA THR A 6 -45.70 74.57 4.35
C THR A 6 -45.27 73.31 3.54
N ILE A 7 -44.28 73.47 2.70
CA ILE A 7 -43.69 72.37 1.92
C ILE A 7 -42.57 71.74 2.79
N LEU A 8 -42.73 70.46 3.11
CA LEU A 8 -41.77 69.62 3.81
C LEU A 8 -40.86 68.98 2.79
N ALA A 9 -39.56 69.35 2.75
CA ALA A 9 -38.56 68.72 1.87
C ALA A 9 -38.00 67.45 2.58
N CYS A 10 -38.29 66.28 2.04
CA CYS A 10 -37.63 65.06 2.47
C CYS A 10 -36.24 64.93 1.80
N VAL A 11 -35.20 64.99 2.58
CA VAL A 11 -33.84 64.66 2.15
C VAL A 11 -33.67 63.14 2.23
N LEU A 12 -33.59 62.49 1.08
CA LEU A 12 -33.19 61.06 0.98
C LEU A 12 -31.68 60.94 1.10
N ALA A 13 -31.22 60.46 2.26
CA ALA A 13 -29.84 60.02 2.47
C ALA A 13 -29.65 58.64 1.84
N LEU A 14 -28.95 58.58 0.71
CA LEU A 14 -28.43 57.36 0.10
C LEU A 14 -27.28 56.83 0.97
N GLY A 15 -27.58 55.90 1.88
CA GLY A 15 -26.57 55.13 2.60
C GLY A 15 -25.90 54.10 1.63
N ALA A 16 -24.67 54.39 1.25
CA ALA A 16 -23.82 53.42 0.55
C ALA A 16 -23.50 52.24 1.50
N CYS A 17 -24.18 51.12 1.35
CA CYS A 17 -23.73 49.88 1.94
C CYS A 17 -22.40 49.45 1.30
N GLN A 18 -21.30 49.73 1.96
CA GLN A 18 -20.02 49.07 1.68
C GLN A 18 -20.18 47.62 2.17
N SER A 19 -20.36 46.69 1.21
CA SER A 19 -20.21 45.26 1.48
C SER A 19 -18.75 45.00 1.86
N HIS A 20 -18.51 44.78 3.14
CA HIS A 20 -17.27 44.14 3.60
C HIS A 20 -17.27 42.74 3.00
N ARG A 21 -16.53 42.55 1.89
CA ARG A 21 -16.11 41.23 1.48
C ARG A 21 -15.18 40.73 2.58
N THR A 22 -15.65 39.76 3.37
CA THR A 22 -14.80 38.88 4.15
C THR A 22 -13.79 38.26 3.17
N PRO A 23 -12.48 38.24 3.47
CA PRO A 23 -11.53 37.52 2.65
C PRO A 23 -12.04 36.06 2.55
N ASP A 24 -12.14 35.53 1.33
CA ASP A 24 -12.32 34.10 1.10
C ASP A 24 -11.23 33.39 1.94
N GLN A 25 -11.63 32.74 3.03
CA GLN A 25 -10.81 31.74 3.64
C GLN A 25 -10.69 30.62 2.59
N GLN A 26 -9.63 30.62 1.81
CA GLN A 26 -9.18 29.44 1.10
C GLN A 26 -9.00 28.37 2.19
N THR A 27 -9.98 27.49 2.33
CA THR A 27 -9.81 26.24 3.10
C THR A 27 -8.75 25.43 2.38
N THR A 28 -7.51 25.54 2.83
CA THR A 28 -6.45 24.65 2.35
C THR A 28 -6.90 23.22 2.66
N SER A 29 -6.94 22.37 1.62
CA SER A 29 -7.24 20.95 1.81
C SER A 29 -6.29 20.35 2.87
N ALA A 30 -6.82 19.45 3.70
CA ALA A 30 -5.99 18.79 4.72
C ALA A 30 -4.80 18.08 4.06
N LYS A 31 -3.62 18.16 4.68
CA LYS A 31 -2.43 17.48 4.18
C LYS A 31 -2.57 15.98 4.39
N LYS A 32 -2.53 15.23 3.30
CA LYS A 32 -2.64 13.77 3.34
C LYS A 32 -1.36 13.13 3.87
N LYS A 33 -1.52 12.12 4.72
CA LYS A 33 -0.43 11.36 5.35
C LYS A 33 -0.82 9.89 5.47
N VAL A 34 0.17 9.01 5.48
CA VAL A 34 -0.04 7.56 5.58
C VAL A 34 0.86 6.98 6.65
N VAL A 35 0.30 6.08 7.45
CA VAL A 35 1.08 5.12 8.24
C VAL A 35 0.61 3.70 7.91
N MET A 36 1.55 2.86 7.49
CA MET A 36 1.39 1.42 7.29
C MET A 36 1.98 0.70 8.49
N ILE A 37 1.21 -0.19 9.11
CA ILE A 37 1.62 -1.00 10.28
C ILE A 37 1.54 -2.46 9.87
N ILE A 38 2.65 -3.19 9.98
CA ILE A 38 2.72 -4.63 9.77
C ILE A 38 2.86 -5.31 11.11
N ILE A 39 1.95 -6.26 11.39
CA ILE A 39 2.02 -7.20 12.51
C ILE A 39 2.34 -8.56 11.90
N ASP A 40 3.55 -9.06 12.14
CA ASP A 40 4.09 -10.23 11.46
C ASP A 40 3.33 -11.52 11.77
N GLY A 41 3.01 -12.28 10.72
CA GLY A 41 2.58 -13.66 10.78
C GLY A 41 1.25 -13.94 11.48
N VAL A 42 0.32 -12.97 11.56
CA VAL A 42 -0.99 -13.14 12.20
C VAL A 42 -2.03 -13.63 11.20
N PRO A 43 -2.48 -14.91 11.25
CA PRO A 43 -3.39 -15.46 10.25
C PRO A 43 -4.80 -14.89 10.33
N THR A 44 -5.51 -14.92 9.19
CA THR A 44 -6.84 -14.35 9.02
C THR A 44 -7.89 -14.91 9.99
N ASP A 45 -7.88 -16.21 10.23
CA ASP A 45 -8.81 -16.87 11.16
C ASP A 45 -8.60 -16.41 12.61
N MET A 46 -7.35 -16.13 13.01
CA MET A 46 -7.02 -15.63 14.33
C MET A 46 -7.48 -14.18 14.52
N ILE A 47 -7.15 -13.27 13.60
CA ILE A 47 -7.54 -11.87 13.71
C ILE A 47 -9.07 -11.70 13.73
N GLN A 48 -9.79 -12.51 12.93
CA GLN A 48 -11.26 -12.51 12.91
C GLN A 48 -11.86 -13.04 14.21
N ARG A 49 -11.24 -14.05 14.83
CA ARG A 49 -11.68 -14.63 16.09
C ARG A 49 -11.41 -13.72 17.28
N LEU A 50 -10.21 -13.18 17.39
CA LEU A 50 -9.78 -12.32 18.50
C LEU A 50 -10.43 -10.93 18.46
N ARG A 51 -10.62 -10.38 17.25
CA ARG A 51 -11.13 -9.01 17.04
C ARG A 51 -10.44 -7.98 17.92
N PRO A 52 -9.10 -7.81 17.80
CA PRO A 52 -8.35 -6.86 18.61
C PRO A 52 -8.99 -5.48 18.55
N PRO A 53 -9.23 -4.81 19.69
CA PRO A 53 -10.11 -3.66 19.75
C PRO A 53 -9.63 -2.45 18.94
N THR A 54 -8.32 -2.18 18.92
CA THR A 54 -7.78 -1.02 18.18
C THR A 54 -7.82 -1.24 16.67
N ILE A 55 -7.42 -2.42 16.19
CA ILE A 55 -7.46 -2.76 14.76
C ILE A 55 -8.89 -2.67 14.23
N PHE A 56 -9.88 -3.15 15.01
CA PHE A 56 -11.28 -3.06 14.60
C PHE A 56 -11.89 -1.68 14.83
N ASP A 57 -11.35 -0.85 15.72
CA ASP A 57 -11.69 0.57 15.79
C ASP A 57 -11.21 1.31 14.53
N ILE A 58 -9.95 1.15 14.13
CA ILE A 58 -9.43 1.70 12.87
C ILE A 58 -10.30 1.29 11.68
N ALA A 59 -10.62 0.01 11.57
CA ALA A 59 -11.48 -0.51 10.50
C ALA A 59 -12.91 0.05 10.54
N SER A 60 -13.42 0.43 11.70
CA SER A 60 -14.76 1.02 11.85
C SER A 60 -14.90 2.39 11.19
N HIS A 61 -13.79 3.09 11.00
CA HIS A 61 -13.71 4.36 10.26
C HIS A 61 -13.60 4.18 8.74
N GLY A 62 -13.40 2.95 8.26
CA GLY A 62 -13.28 2.63 6.85
C GLY A 62 -13.70 1.19 6.55
N ALA A 63 -12.76 0.22 6.53
CA ALA A 63 -13.08 -1.17 6.25
C ALA A 63 -12.08 -2.16 6.88
N PHE A 64 -12.56 -3.38 7.11
CA PHE A 64 -11.75 -4.58 7.30
C PHE A 64 -12.01 -5.54 6.13
N GLY A 65 -10.97 -6.00 5.46
CA GLY A 65 -11.07 -6.93 4.34
C GLY A 65 -10.11 -8.11 4.47
N ILE A 66 -10.54 -9.25 3.94
CA ILE A 66 -9.64 -10.39 3.72
C ILE A 66 -8.85 -10.09 2.46
N SER A 67 -7.54 -10.33 2.52
CA SER A 67 -6.63 -10.20 1.40
C SER A 67 -5.79 -11.48 1.25
N TYR A 68 -4.93 -11.51 0.25
CA TYR A 68 -4.04 -12.64 0.07
C TYR A 68 -2.61 -12.20 -0.29
N VAL A 69 -1.67 -13.09 0.04
CA VAL A 69 -0.27 -13.06 -0.37
C VAL A 69 0.03 -14.30 -1.22
N GLY A 70 1.28 -14.45 -1.67
CA GLY A 70 1.70 -15.70 -2.31
C GLY A 70 1.47 -15.77 -3.81
N GLY A 71 0.96 -14.71 -4.43
CA GLY A 71 0.73 -14.66 -5.87
C GLY A 71 -0.32 -15.68 -6.35
N GLU A 72 -0.23 -16.13 -7.60
CA GLU A 72 -1.12 -17.15 -8.17
C GLU A 72 -0.44 -18.53 -8.10
N VAL A 73 -1.11 -19.50 -7.44
CA VAL A 73 -0.56 -20.84 -7.21
C VAL A 73 -0.29 -21.55 -8.53
N GLY A 74 0.94 -22.04 -8.71
CA GLY A 74 1.35 -22.75 -9.91
C GLY A 74 1.64 -21.86 -11.12
N ALA A 75 1.46 -20.52 -10.98
CA ALA A 75 1.77 -19.55 -12.03
C ALA A 75 3.15 -18.88 -11.85
N TYR A 76 3.54 -18.06 -12.81
CA TYR A 76 4.82 -17.32 -12.78
C TYR A 76 4.92 -16.33 -11.61
N SER A 77 3.79 -15.88 -11.07
CA SER A 77 3.70 -14.96 -9.94
C SER A 77 3.64 -15.65 -8.57
N GLN A 78 3.70 -17.00 -8.53
CA GLN A 78 3.73 -17.70 -7.25
C GLN A 78 4.90 -17.21 -6.40
N THR A 79 4.60 -16.79 -5.17
CA THR A 79 5.51 -16.10 -4.27
C THR A 79 5.52 -16.81 -2.93
N PRO A 80 6.66 -17.06 -2.29
CA PRO A 80 6.70 -17.62 -0.93
C PRO A 80 5.99 -16.71 0.08
N THR A 81 5.30 -17.34 1.05
CA THR A 81 4.62 -16.63 2.15
C THR A 81 5.59 -16.47 3.32
N ILE A 82 6.64 -15.67 3.09
CA ILE A 82 7.77 -15.41 4.00
C ILE A 82 7.85 -13.91 4.25
N SER A 83 8.28 -13.53 5.44
CA SER A 83 8.30 -12.17 5.98
C SER A 83 8.88 -11.12 5.01
N ALA A 84 10.18 -11.16 4.71
CA ALA A 84 10.82 -10.19 3.79
C ALA A 84 10.21 -10.18 2.40
N VAL A 85 9.72 -11.33 1.93
CA VAL A 85 9.04 -11.48 0.63
C VAL A 85 7.70 -10.75 0.65
N GLY A 86 6.90 -10.93 1.72
CA GLY A 86 5.63 -10.24 1.94
C GLY A 86 5.81 -8.72 2.07
N TYR A 87 6.80 -8.28 2.87
CA TYR A 87 7.09 -6.85 3.02
C TYR A 87 7.47 -6.22 1.68
N ASN A 88 8.37 -6.86 0.91
CA ASN A 88 8.80 -6.31 -0.37
C ASN A 88 7.67 -6.32 -1.41
N THR A 89 6.76 -7.30 -1.32
CA THR A 89 5.52 -7.32 -2.11
C THR A 89 4.66 -6.08 -1.82
N MET A 90 4.45 -5.74 -0.55
CA MET A 90 3.71 -4.52 -0.15
C MET A 90 4.43 -3.24 -0.58
N LEU A 91 5.76 -3.18 -0.37
CA LEU A 91 6.55 -2.01 -0.66
C LEU A 91 6.59 -1.66 -2.14
N THR A 92 6.67 -2.68 -3.03
CA THR A 92 6.83 -2.48 -4.48
C THR A 92 5.53 -2.60 -5.27
N GLY A 93 4.49 -3.25 -4.72
CA GLY A 93 3.28 -3.59 -5.46
C GLY A 93 3.50 -4.69 -6.51
N THR A 94 4.53 -5.53 -6.34
CA THR A 94 4.90 -6.61 -7.29
C THR A 94 5.13 -7.93 -6.57
N TRP A 95 5.01 -9.05 -7.29
CA TRP A 95 5.32 -10.39 -6.77
C TRP A 95 6.82 -10.72 -6.88
N ALA A 96 7.26 -11.79 -6.20
CA ALA A 96 8.67 -12.19 -6.09
C ALA A 96 9.38 -12.39 -7.44
N ASN A 97 8.68 -12.84 -8.48
CA ASN A 97 9.22 -12.96 -9.84
C ASN A 97 9.74 -11.64 -10.43
N LYS A 98 9.32 -10.51 -9.85
CA LYS A 98 9.74 -9.15 -10.20
C LYS A 98 10.70 -8.59 -9.15
N HIS A 99 10.27 -8.41 -7.91
CA HIS A 99 11.10 -7.79 -6.88
C HIS A 99 12.26 -8.66 -6.35
N ASN A 100 12.32 -9.94 -6.74
CA ASN A 100 13.43 -10.87 -6.51
C ASN A 100 13.67 -11.30 -5.05
N MET A 101 12.86 -10.90 -4.09
CA MET A 101 12.92 -11.46 -2.73
C MET A 101 12.24 -12.83 -2.73
N TRP A 102 12.99 -13.88 -2.32
CA TRP A 102 12.50 -15.26 -2.27
C TRP A 102 12.57 -15.85 -0.87
N ASP A 103 13.33 -15.23 0.02
CA ASP A 103 13.48 -15.55 1.44
C ASP A 103 13.95 -14.31 2.22
N ASN A 104 14.23 -14.47 3.53
CA ASN A 104 14.67 -13.37 4.41
C ASN A 104 16.13 -12.93 4.18
N SER A 105 16.90 -13.66 3.39
CA SER A 105 18.30 -13.37 3.06
C SER A 105 18.52 -12.96 1.61
N GLY A 106 17.42 -12.68 0.89
CA GLY A 106 17.43 -12.37 -0.54
C GLY A 106 17.98 -10.99 -0.87
N ASP A 107 18.16 -10.78 -2.16
CA ASP A 107 18.62 -9.52 -2.78
C ASP A 107 17.47 -8.87 -3.55
N PRO A 108 16.89 -7.75 -3.07
CA PRO A 108 15.81 -7.05 -3.79
C PRO A 108 16.27 -6.49 -5.12
N ASN A 109 15.39 -6.56 -6.12
CA ASN A 109 15.59 -5.85 -7.38
C ASN A 109 15.02 -4.43 -7.30
N TYR A 110 15.86 -3.44 -7.04
CA TYR A 110 15.47 -2.04 -6.87
C TYR A 110 15.01 -1.36 -8.17
N ASN A 111 15.01 -2.03 -9.32
CA ASN A 111 14.32 -1.53 -10.51
C ASN A 111 12.80 -1.47 -10.27
N TYR A 112 12.25 -2.36 -9.43
CA TYR A 112 10.85 -2.31 -8.99
C TYR A 112 10.76 -1.40 -7.77
N TRP A 113 10.34 -0.16 -8.01
CA TRP A 113 10.42 0.90 -7.00
C TRP A 113 9.49 0.67 -5.82
N SER A 114 10.04 0.82 -4.62
CA SER A 114 9.22 0.88 -3.41
C SER A 114 8.43 2.19 -3.35
N MET A 115 7.30 2.20 -2.61
CA MET A 115 6.55 3.43 -2.35
C MET A 115 7.40 4.52 -1.70
N PHE A 116 8.44 4.16 -0.93
CA PHE A 116 9.40 5.10 -0.34
C PHE A 116 10.27 5.76 -1.40
N ARG A 117 10.77 4.99 -2.37
CA ARG A 117 11.48 5.58 -3.51
C ARG A 117 10.57 6.48 -4.33
N ILE A 118 9.34 6.04 -4.63
CA ILE A 118 8.36 6.87 -5.34
C ILE A 118 8.11 8.19 -4.58
N ALA A 119 7.98 8.15 -3.24
CA ALA A 119 7.81 9.34 -2.41
C ALA A 119 9.00 10.32 -2.49
N LYS A 120 10.22 9.80 -2.63
CA LYS A 120 11.44 10.61 -2.74
C LYS A 120 11.71 11.16 -4.14
N GLU A 121 11.16 10.52 -5.17
CA GLU A 121 11.30 10.96 -6.57
C GLU A 121 10.21 11.97 -6.99
N GLN A 122 9.33 12.41 -6.07
CA GLN A 122 8.37 13.48 -6.36
C GLN A 122 9.08 14.82 -6.58
N GLN A 123 8.47 15.72 -7.36
CA GLN A 123 9.00 17.07 -7.57
C GLN A 123 9.21 17.81 -6.25
N GLU A 124 8.30 17.62 -5.30
CA GLU A 124 8.44 17.99 -3.89
C GLU A 124 8.51 16.70 -3.07
N PRO A 125 9.70 16.23 -2.71
CA PRO A 125 9.86 14.94 -2.01
C PRO A 125 9.09 14.91 -0.69
N LEU A 126 8.34 13.83 -0.49
CA LEU A 126 7.62 13.61 0.76
C LEU A 126 8.58 13.24 1.89
N THR A 127 8.24 13.64 3.10
CA THR A 127 8.96 13.19 4.30
C THR A 127 8.57 11.74 4.63
N THR A 128 9.56 10.93 5.01
CA THR A 128 9.40 9.49 5.23
C THR A 128 9.88 9.07 6.61
N GLY A 129 9.20 8.11 7.22
CA GLY A 129 9.52 7.53 8.52
C GLY A 129 9.55 6.00 8.49
N LEU A 130 10.54 5.41 9.15
CA LEU A 130 10.63 3.97 9.39
C LEU A 130 10.85 3.71 10.87
N PHE A 131 10.00 2.86 11.45
CA PHE A 131 10.00 2.46 12.85
C PHE A 131 9.93 0.93 12.88
N SER A 132 11.07 0.27 13.01
CA SER A 132 11.17 -1.15 12.68
C SER A 132 11.95 -1.95 13.73
N SER A 133 11.37 -3.07 14.13
CA SER A 133 12.02 -4.04 15.00
C SER A 133 13.14 -4.83 14.31
N TRP A 134 13.22 -4.76 12.97
CA TRP A 134 14.22 -5.45 12.16
C TRP A 134 14.95 -4.46 11.24
N THR A 135 16.27 -4.38 11.40
CA THR A 135 17.13 -3.40 10.70
C THR A 135 17.18 -3.62 9.19
N ASP A 136 17.05 -4.88 8.71
CA ASP A 136 17.10 -5.18 7.29
C ASP A 136 15.89 -4.65 6.49
N ASN A 137 14.82 -4.28 7.16
CA ASN A 137 13.74 -3.53 6.53
C ASN A 137 14.23 -2.21 5.92
N ARG A 138 15.19 -1.54 6.55
CA ARG A 138 15.83 -0.33 6.04
C ARG A 138 16.98 -0.63 5.10
N THR A 139 17.92 -1.47 5.58
CA THR A 139 19.24 -1.64 4.94
C THR A 139 19.15 -2.48 3.67
N VAL A 140 18.26 -3.49 3.66
CA VAL A 140 18.07 -4.42 2.55
C VAL A 140 16.78 -4.08 1.79
N LEU A 141 15.59 -4.17 2.41
CA LEU A 141 14.33 -4.08 1.65
C LEU A 141 14.11 -2.68 1.07
N LEU A 142 14.30 -1.63 1.86
CA LEU A 142 14.26 -0.26 1.34
C LEU A 142 15.57 0.15 0.68
N GLY A 143 16.68 -0.54 0.92
CA GLY A 143 17.99 -0.26 0.30
C GLY A 143 18.43 1.19 0.50
N GLU A 144 18.30 1.70 1.75
CA GLU A 144 18.62 3.08 2.06
C GLU A 144 20.07 3.39 1.71
N GLY A 145 20.27 4.44 0.90
CA GLY A 145 21.59 4.94 0.52
C GLY A 145 22.33 4.12 -0.53
N LEU A 146 21.73 3.00 -1.01
CA LEU A 146 22.35 2.20 -2.08
C LEU A 146 22.24 2.92 -3.42
N GLU A 147 23.31 2.90 -4.21
CA GLU A 147 23.33 3.45 -5.58
C GLU A 147 22.27 2.79 -6.46
N ALA A 148 22.07 1.47 -6.32
CA ALA A 148 21.05 0.71 -7.04
C ALA A 148 19.62 1.20 -6.75
N ASN A 149 19.41 1.89 -5.63
CA ASN A 149 18.14 2.53 -5.25
C ASN A 149 18.24 4.07 -5.32
N ALA A 150 19.02 4.61 -6.26
CA ALA A 150 19.23 6.04 -6.47
C ALA A 150 19.70 6.81 -5.21
N GLY A 151 20.35 6.14 -4.27
CA GLY A 151 20.80 6.74 -3.01
C GLY A 151 19.69 7.22 -2.09
N MET A 152 18.47 6.72 -2.25
CA MET A 152 17.27 7.09 -1.47
C MET A 152 17.58 7.13 0.04
N LYS A 153 17.08 8.15 0.73
CA LYS A 153 17.23 8.35 2.17
C LYS A 153 15.87 8.46 2.86
N ILE A 154 15.80 7.92 4.07
CA ILE A 154 14.63 8.04 4.95
C ILE A 154 14.90 9.20 5.94
N ASP A 155 13.90 10.05 6.18
CA ASP A 155 14.10 11.26 7.01
C ASP A 155 14.09 10.94 8.50
N PHE A 156 13.23 10.04 8.94
CA PHE A 156 13.06 9.65 10.34
C PHE A 156 13.21 8.14 10.48
N VAL A 157 14.23 7.71 11.19
CA VAL A 157 14.54 6.28 11.38
C VAL A 157 14.60 5.95 12.88
N ARG A 158 13.91 4.88 13.27
CA ARG A 158 14.02 4.23 14.56
C ARG A 158 14.09 2.72 14.32
N ASP A 159 15.30 2.18 14.31
CA ASP A 159 15.61 0.75 14.16
C ASP A 159 16.95 0.44 14.86
N GLY A 160 17.54 -0.73 14.58
CA GLY A 160 18.81 -1.15 15.16
C GLY A 160 18.67 -1.83 16.52
N TYR A 161 17.44 -2.05 17.00
CA TYR A 161 17.17 -2.74 18.27
C TYR A 161 17.70 -4.18 18.25
N ASP A 162 17.57 -4.87 17.11
CA ASP A 162 18.03 -6.21 16.83
C ASP A 162 19.57 -6.34 16.76
N LEU A 163 20.28 -5.22 16.70
CA LEU A 163 21.75 -5.15 16.70
C LEU A 163 22.34 -4.73 18.05
N ASP A 164 21.53 -4.18 18.95
CA ASP A 164 21.95 -3.69 20.27
C ASP A 164 21.72 -4.74 21.37
N HIS A 165 22.54 -5.79 21.35
CA HIS A 165 22.44 -6.89 22.33
C HIS A 165 22.84 -6.49 23.77
N GLU A 166 23.42 -5.31 23.99
CA GLU A 166 23.69 -4.78 25.33
C GLU A 166 22.38 -4.24 25.95
N LYS A 167 21.63 -3.45 25.21
CA LYS A 167 20.34 -2.90 25.63
C LYS A 167 19.23 -3.95 25.62
N TYR A 168 19.27 -4.87 24.65
CA TYR A 168 18.28 -5.90 24.43
C TYR A 168 18.91 -7.31 24.45
N PRO A 169 19.34 -7.80 25.62
CA PRO A 169 19.94 -9.13 25.73
C PRO A 169 18.91 -10.21 25.45
N ASN A 170 19.38 -11.35 24.91
CA ASN A 170 18.50 -12.49 24.63
C ASN A 170 17.72 -12.92 25.86
N LYS A 171 16.43 -13.18 25.69
CA LYS A 171 15.48 -13.62 26.70
C LYS A 171 14.85 -14.96 26.32
N GLU A 172 14.35 -15.70 27.31
CA GLU A 172 13.54 -16.89 27.04
C GLU A 172 12.35 -16.54 26.14
N LEU A 173 11.96 -17.47 25.28
CA LEU A 173 10.86 -17.31 24.31
C LEU A 173 11.05 -16.08 23.41
N ASP A 174 12.27 -15.69 23.15
CA ASP A 174 12.66 -14.54 22.33
C ASP A 174 11.96 -13.21 22.74
N LEU A 175 11.61 -13.06 24.01
CA LEU A 175 10.93 -11.86 24.55
C LEU A 175 11.74 -10.56 24.36
N HIS A 176 13.02 -10.61 24.04
CA HIS A 176 13.79 -9.46 23.63
C HIS A 176 13.29 -8.85 22.30
N VAL A 177 12.73 -9.67 21.41
CA VAL A 177 12.09 -9.20 20.17
C VAL A 177 10.79 -8.44 20.47
N PHE A 178 10.04 -8.88 21.49
CA PHE A 178 8.90 -8.10 21.98
C PHE A 178 9.32 -6.72 22.52
N ASP A 179 10.50 -6.63 23.18
CA ASP A 179 11.03 -5.33 23.62
C ASP A 179 11.41 -4.43 22.42
N TYR A 180 11.83 -4.99 21.27
CA TYR A 180 12.04 -4.21 20.04
C TYR A 180 10.72 -3.61 19.55
N ASP A 181 9.62 -4.38 19.54
CA ASP A 181 8.30 -3.92 19.15
C ASP A 181 7.78 -2.81 20.07
N GLU A 182 8.03 -2.96 21.39
CA GLU A 182 7.70 -1.92 22.38
C GLU A 182 8.45 -0.62 22.08
N ALA A 183 9.74 -0.69 21.73
CA ALA A 183 10.53 0.48 21.38
C ALA A 183 10.10 1.08 20.05
N ALA A 184 9.97 0.27 19.00
CA ALA A 184 9.58 0.71 17.66
C ALA A 184 8.20 1.40 17.67
N SER A 185 7.21 0.81 18.36
CA SER A 185 5.88 1.40 18.46
C SER A 185 5.85 2.68 19.30
N THR A 186 6.62 2.76 20.38
CA THR A 186 6.68 3.95 21.25
C THR A 186 7.38 5.11 20.55
N GLU A 187 8.57 4.88 20.00
CA GLU A 187 9.34 5.91 19.29
C GLU A 187 8.68 6.32 17.98
N GLY A 188 8.00 5.36 17.29
CA GLY A 188 7.20 5.65 16.11
C GLY A 188 6.00 6.54 16.42
N ALA A 189 5.26 6.25 17.50
CA ALA A 189 4.14 7.08 17.94
C ALA A 189 4.61 8.50 18.33
N GLU A 190 5.75 8.62 19.01
CA GLU A 190 6.32 9.93 19.36
C GLU A 190 6.67 10.73 18.10
N CYS A 191 7.36 10.12 17.13
CA CYS A 191 7.72 10.77 15.88
C CYS A 191 6.48 11.16 15.05
N ILE A 192 5.46 10.30 14.95
CA ILE A 192 4.19 10.65 14.30
C ILE A 192 3.55 11.84 15.00
N ARG A 193 3.54 11.87 16.32
CA ARG A 193 2.95 12.95 17.10
C ARG A 193 3.68 14.29 16.94
N THR A 194 5.02 14.29 16.85
CA THR A 194 5.86 15.49 16.83
C THR A 194 6.22 15.95 15.41
N ASP A 195 6.75 15.05 14.60
CA ASP A 195 7.33 15.34 13.28
C ASP A 195 6.38 15.03 12.13
N ALA A 196 5.49 14.05 12.33
CA ALA A 196 4.43 13.65 11.40
C ALA A 196 4.94 13.43 9.94
N PRO A 197 5.77 12.42 9.67
CA PRO A 197 6.19 12.10 8.32
C PRO A 197 4.99 11.90 7.39
N ASP A 198 5.15 12.21 6.10
CA ASP A 198 4.06 12.07 5.13
C ASP A 198 3.76 10.61 4.79
N LEU A 199 4.80 9.76 4.80
CA LEU A 199 4.71 8.30 4.64
C LEU A 199 5.51 7.62 5.75
N SER A 200 4.86 6.76 6.53
CA SER A 200 5.48 6.01 7.62
C SER A 200 5.24 4.51 7.49
N TRP A 201 6.25 3.72 7.87
CA TRP A 201 6.13 2.28 8.03
C TRP A 201 6.53 1.89 9.45
N VAL A 202 5.60 1.21 10.17
CA VAL A 202 5.83 0.59 11.48
C VAL A 202 5.83 -0.93 11.28
N TYR A 203 6.86 -1.60 11.78
CA TYR A 203 6.98 -3.04 11.73
C TYR A 203 7.12 -3.64 13.13
N LEU A 204 6.25 -4.62 13.43
CA LEU A 204 6.16 -5.35 14.69
C LEU A 204 6.38 -6.84 14.42
N TRP A 205 7.41 -7.40 15.03
CA TRP A 205 7.96 -8.73 14.71
C TRP A 205 7.39 -9.83 15.59
N TYR A 206 7.29 -9.61 16.93
CA TYR A 206 7.21 -10.68 17.92
C TYR A 206 6.03 -11.65 17.77
N THR A 207 4.96 -11.25 17.13
CA THR A 207 3.82 -12.15 16.85
C THR A 207 4.25 -13.35 16.01
N ASP A 208 5.21 -13.19 15.09
CA ASP A 208 5.75 -14.29 14.31
C ASP A 208 6.53 -15.27 15.18
N ASP A 209 7.45 -14.79 16.04
CA ASP A 209 8.17 -15.61 16.98
C ASP A 209 7.24 -16.35 17.96
N ALA A 210 6.22 -15.66 18.47
CA ALA A 210 5.22 -16.28 19.35
C ALA A 210 4.52 -17.46 18.66
N GLY A 211 4.18 -17.30 17.37
CA GLY A 211 3.64 -18.37 16.54
C GLY A 211 4.65 -19.52 16.35
N HIS A 212 5.88 -19.22 15.94
CA HIS A 212 6.94 -20.22 15.76
C HIS A 212 7.20 -21.05 17.02
N ILE A 213 7.23 -20.39 18.16
CA ILE A 213 7.57 -21.03 19.45
C ILE A 213 6.41 -21.88 19.99
N LYS A 214 5.18 -21.41 19.91
CA LYS A 214 4.02 -22.03 20.58
C LYS A 214 2.92 -22.54 19.65
N GLY A 215 2.96 -22.18 18.37
CA GLY A 215 1.87 -22.47 17.44
C GLY A 215 0.56 -21.78 17.82
N ASN A 216 -0.56 -22.34 17.36
CA ASN A 216 -1.89 -21.81 17.73
C ASN A 216 -2.16 -22.02 19.23
N GLY A 217 -2.73 -21.01 19.90
CA GLY A 217 -3.13 -21.12 21.29
C GLY A 217 -3.05 -19.80 22.07
N GLU A 218 -3.29 -19.89 23.38
CA GLU A 218 -3.42 -18.74 24.28
C GLU A 218 -2.19 -17.82 24.26
N TYR A 219 -0.98 -18.37 24.10
CA TYR A 219 0.25 -17.59 24.06
C TYR A 219 0.30 -16.69 22.83
N PHE A 220 0.04 -17.24 21.65
CA PHE A 220 0.01 -16.47 20.42
C PHE A 220 -1.15 -15.44 20.43
N ASP A 221 -2.32 -15.83 20.96
CA ASP A 221 -3.46 -14.95 21.16
C ASP A 221 -3.10 -13.75 22.04
N GLU A 222 -2.41 -13.99 23.17
CA GLU A 222 -1.96 -12.94 24.10
C GLU A 222 -1.04 -11.92 23.40
N TYR A 223 -0.04 -12.40 22.63
CA TYR A 223 0.89 -11.48 21.98
C TYR A 223 0.30 -10.77 20.76
N THR A 224 -0.69 -11.36 20.11
CA THR A 224 -1.49 -10.65 19.10
C THR A 224 -2.30 -9.51 19.72
N LEU A 225 -2.85 -9.69 20.93
CA LEU A 225 -3.55 -8.62 21.65
C LEU A 225 -2.57 -7.55 22.19
N LYS A 226 -1.35 -7.93 22.57
CA LYS A 226 -0.30 -6.96 22.95
C LYS A 226 0.17 -6.15 21.73
N ALA A 227 0.26 -6.78 20.55
CA ALA A 227 0.54 -6.04 19.32
C ALA A 227 -0.57 -5.02 18.99
N ASP A 228 -1.85 -5.31 19.31
CA ASP A 228 -2.92 -4.33 19.20
C ASP A 228 -2.74 -3.12 20.14
N GLU A 229 -2.17 -3.32 21.36
CA GLU A 229 -1.81 -2.23 22.25
C GLU A 229 -0.65 -1.37 21.69
N GLN A 230 0.28 -2.00 20.94
CA GLN A 230 1.34 -1.29 20.23
C GLN A 230 0.77 -0.49 19.04
N VAL A 231 -0.16 -1.05 18.28
CA VAL A 231 -0.93 -0.33 17.25
C VAL A 231 -1.69 0.84 17.84
N LYS A 232 -2.24 0.68 19.05
CA LYS A 232 -2.97 1.75 19.74
C LYS A 232 -2.12 3.00 19.96
N ARG A 233 -0.84 2.85 20.29
CA ARG A 233 0.06 4.01 20.47
C ARG A 233 0.14 4.84 19.19
N ILE A 234 0.28 4.16 18.06
CA ILE A 234 0.33 4.80 16.73
C ILE A 234 -1.02 5.45 16.40
N TRP A 235 -2.12 4.74 16.64
CA TRP A 235 -3.47 5.25 16.39
C TRP A 235 -3.79 6.48 17.23
N ASP A 236 -3.46 6.48 18.53
CA ASP A 236 -3.61 7.63 19.43
C ASP A 236 -2.79 8.85 18.93
N ALA A 237 -1.58 8.62 18.40
CA ALA A 237 -0.76 9.69 17.83
C ALA A 237 -1.38 10.26 16.55
N VAL A 238 -1.91 9.41 15.67
CA VAL A 238 -2.63 9.81 14.45
C VAL A 238 -3.89 10.62 14.80
N GLN A 239 -4.72 10.14 15.73
CA GLN A 239 -5.92 10.85 16.17
C GLN A 239 -5.56 12.23 16.72
N TYR A 240 -4.52 12.32 17.57
CA TYR A 240 -4.01 13.59 18.05
C TYR A 240 -3.61 14.54 16.90
N ARG A 241 -2.96 14.03 15.86
CA ARG A 241 -2.57 14.85 14.68
C ARG A 241 -3.80 15.36 13.95
N GLN A 242 -4.78 14.51 13.69
CA GLN A 242 -6.02 14.88 12.98
C GLN A 242 -6.85 15.91 13.78
N GLU A 243 -6.86 15.81 15.12
CA GLU A 243 -7.60 16.74 15.97
C GLU A 243 -6.93 18.12 16.10
N ASN A 244 -5.60 18.19 16.04
CA ASN A 244 -4.85 19.39 16.35
C ASN A 244 -4.20 20.08 15.14
N PHE A 245 -4.15 19.40 13.97
CA PHE A 245 -3.54 19.89 12.76
C PHE A 245 -4.46 19.64 11.56
N ASN A 246 -4.30 20.42 10.50
CA ASN A 246 -5.06 20.21 9.26
C ASN A 246 -4.46 19.05 8.44
N GLU A 247 -4.56 17.84 8.97
CA GLU A 247 -4.01 16.61 8.41
C GLU A 247 -5.11 15.56 8.23
N ASP A 248 -5.00 14.79 7.14
CA ASP A 248 -5.87 13.66 6.81
C ASP A 248 -5.01 12.39 6.70
N TRP A 249 -5.13 11.50 7.70
CA TRP A 249 -4.28 10.32 7.82
C TRP A 249 -4.99 9.06 7.34
N MET A 250 -4.36 8.33 6.43
CA MET A 250 -4.70 6.94 6.16
C MET A 250 -3.84 6.03 7.02
N VAL A 251 -4.48 5.18 7.80
CA VAL A 251 -3.85 4.12 8.60
C VAL A 251 -4.19 2.78 7.97
N ILE A 252 -3.18 2.01 7.60
CA ILE A 252 -3.30 0.64 7.12
C ILE A 252 -2.64 -0.26 8.16
N VAL A 253 -3.39 -1.24 8.70
CA VAL A 253 -2.84 -2.32 9.54
C VAL A 253 -3.04 -3.63 8.81
N THR A 254 -1.98 -4.43 8.72
CA THR A 254 -2.00 -5.68 7.97
C THR A 254 -1.01 -6.70 8.55
N THR A 255 -1.03 -7.91 8.02
CA THR A 255 0.00 -8.94 8.20
C THR A 255 0.58 -9.32 6.84
N ASP A 256 1.79 -9.81 6.83
CA ASP A 256 2.55 -10.15 5.63
C ASP A 256 2.29 -11.58 5.13
N HIS A 257 1.93 -12.51 6.02
CA HIS A 257 1.53 -13.89 5.70
C HIS A 257 0.66 -14.48 6.82
N GLY A 258 0.02 -15.59 6.50
CA GLY A 258 -0.61 -16.46 7.49
C GLY A 258 0.34 -17.59 7.95
N ARG A 259 -0.22 -18.70 8.44
CA ARG A 259 0.57 -19.79 9.02
C ARG A 259 0.06 -21.17 8.57
N THR A 260 0.92 -22.18 8.73
CA THR A 260 0.51 -23.60 8.67
C THR A 260 -0.64 -23.91 9.62
N ALA A 261 -1.30 -25.03 9.40
CA ALA A 261 -2.49 -25.41 10.19
C ALA A 261 -2.22 -25.53 11.70
N ASP A 262 -1.00 -25.92 12.11
CA ASP A 262 -0.57 -26.01 13.51
C ASP A 262 -0.09 -24.66 14.09
N GLY A 263 0.12 -23.67 13.24
CA GLY A 263 0.55 -22.31 13.61
C GLY A 263 2.05 -22.12 13.79
N HIS A 264 2.87 -23.20 13.62
CA HIS A 264 4.32 -23.10 13.84
C HIS A 264 5.10 -22.62 12.63
N GLY A 265 4.62 -22.82 11.42
CA GLY A 265 5.36 -22.50 10.19
C GLY A 265 4.59 -21.62 9.23
N HIS A 266 5.29 -21.19 8.20
CA HIS A 266 4.79 -20.45 7.04
C HIS A 266 5.74 -20.66 5.85
N GLY A 267 5.49 -20.02 4.70
CA GLY A 267 6.36 -20.08 3.51
C GLY A 267 5.75 -20.87 2.36
N GLY A 268 4.70 -21.66 2.63
CA GLY A 268 4.02 -22.50 1.65
C GLY A 268 2.85 -21.82 0.93
N GLN A 269 2.01 -22.63 0.31
CA GLN A 269 0.90 -22.17 -0.55
C GLN A 269 -0.46 -22.67 -0.05
N SER A 270 -0.56 -23.12 1.20
CA SER A 270 -1.86 -23.45 1.78
C SER A 270 -2.74 -22.20 1.87
N ALA A 271 -4.06 -22.36 1.82
CA ALA A 271 -4.99 -21.24 1.92
C ALA A 271 -4.76 -20.40 3.20
N ARG A 272 -4.37 -21.04 4.32
CA ARG A 272 -4.12 -20.36 5.58
C ARG A 272 -2.80 -19.57 5.56
N GLU A 273 -1.73 -20.11 4.97
CA GLU A 273 -0.45 -19.40 4.82
C GLU A 273 -0.58 -18.20 3.87
N ARG A 274 -1.39 -18.33 2.81
CA ARG A 274 -1.67 -17.26 1.85
C ARG A 274 -2.72 -16.25 2.33
N GLY A 275 -3.48 -16.60 3.38
CA GLY A 275 -4.49 -15.72 3.94
C GLY A 275 -3.86 -14.52 4.65
N SER A 276 -4.25 -13.33 4.25
CA SER A 276 -3.91 -12.07 4.89
C SER A 276 -5.17 -11.23 5.10
N TRP A 277 -5.01 -10.07 5.72
CA TRP A 277 -6.10 -9.15 6.01
C TRP A 277 -5.60 -7.71 6.00
N ILE A 278 -6.49 -6.76 5.74
CA ILE A 278 -6.20 -5.33 5.77
C ILE A 278 -7.29 -4.64 6.58
N ALA A 279 -6.89 -3.88 7.60
CA ALA A 279 -7.73 -2.90 8.28
C ALA A 279 -7.30 -1.50 7.85
N VAL A 280 -8.25 -0.67 7.42
CA VAL A 280 -7.99 0.69 6.95
C VAL A 280 -9.06 1.66 7.41
N ASN A 281 -8.68 2.89 7.78
CA ASN A 281 -9.59 3.93 8.27
C ASN A 281 -10.16 4.82 7.15
N LYS A 282 -10.12 4.39 5.90
CA LYS A 282 -10.63 5.13 4.74
C LYS A 282 -11.66 4.33 3.95
N PRO A 283 -12.60 5.01 3.26
CA PRO A 283 -13.50 4.33 2.33
C PRO A 283 -12.74 3.56 1.26
N VAL A 284 -13.22 2.37 0.94
CA VAL A 284 -12.59 1.44 0.00
C VAL A 284 -13.50 1.15 -1.18
N SER A 285 -12.93 0.60 -2.26
CA SER A 285 -13.66 0.19 -3.46
C SER A 285 -14.55 -1.03 -3.20
N THR A 286 -15.57 -1.23 -4.07
CA THR A 286 -16.41 -2.44 -4.05
C THR A 286 -15.58 -3.70 -4.21
N ARG A 287 -14.54 -3.70 -5.06
CA ARG A 287 -13.61 -4.81 -5.24
C ARG A 287 -12.96 -5.27 -3.92
N PHE A 288 -12.55 -4.31 -3.09
CA PHE A 288 -12.00 -4.63 -1.77
C PHE A 288 -13.03 -5.33 -0.87
N LEU A 289 -14.27 -4.82 -0.83
CA LEU A 289 -15.34 -5.37 0.00
C LEU A 289 -15.77 -6.78 -0.43
N GLU A 290 -15.63 -7.09 -1.71
CA GLU A 290 -15.91 -8.40 -2.30
C GLU A 290 -14.77 -9.42 -2.14
N GLY A 291 -13.68 -9.05 -1.42
CA GLY A 291 -12.54 -9.93 -1.17
C GLY A 291 -11.52 -9.98 -2.31
N GLY A 292 -11.54 -8.98 -3.20
CA GLY A 292 -10.60 -8.88 -4.32
C GLY A 292 -9.26 -8.24 -4.00
N ALA A 293 -8.96 -7.93 -2.74
CA ALA A 293 -7.70 -7.28 -2.37
C ALA A 293 -6.54 -8.28 -2.27
N ALA A 294 -5.38 -7.85 -2.71
CA ALA A 294 -4.12 -8.56 -2.55
C ALA A 294 -3.06 -7.67 -1.89
N MET A 295 -2.01 -8.26 -1.36
CA MET A 295 -0.93 -7.53 -0.70
C MET A 295 -0.23 -6.53 -1.64
N VAL A 296 -0.14 -6.84 -2.93
CA VAL A 296 0.40 -5.95 -3.97
C VAL A 296 -0.41 -4.66 -4.14
N ASP A 297 -1.66 -4.61 -3.67
CA ASP A 297 -2.55 -3.46 -3.82
C ASP A 297 -2.21 -2.32 -2.86
N ILE A 298 -1.39 -2.58 -1.83
CA ILE A 298 -1.03 -1.58 -0.80
C ILE A 298 -0.21 -0.44 -1.41
N ASN A 299 0.84 -0.74 -2.20
CA ASN A 299 1.65 0.29 -2.84
C ASN A 299 0.81 1.26 -3.71
N PRO A 300 0.05 0.81 -4.73
CA PRO A 300 -0.73 1.72 -5.55
C PRO A 300 -1.80 2.47 -4.74
N THR A 301 -2.33 1.89 -3.65
CA THR A 301 -3.28 2.57 -2.76
C THR A 301 -2.61 3.73 -2.01
N VAL A 302 -1.44 3.51 -1.43
CA VAL A 302 -0.65 4.54 -0.75
C VAL A 302 -0.27 5.65 -1.73
N CYS A 303 0.22 5.29 -2.92
CA CYS A 303 0.57 6.25 -3.97
C CYS A 303 -0.63 7.12 -4.38
N GLN A 304 -1.78 6.50 -4.61
CA GLN A 304 -3.01 7.21 -4.97
C GLN A 304 -3.50 8.12 -3.83
N TYR A 305 -3.49 7.64 -2.59
CA TYR A 305 -3.96 8.44 -1.45
C TYR A 305 -3.10 9.68 -1.24
N LEU A 306 -1.77 9.54 -1.30
CA LEU A 306 -0.83 10.66 -1.17
C LEU A 306 -0.77 11.55 -2.41
N GLY A 307 -1.39 11.15 -3.52
CA GLY A 307 -1.33 11.89 -4.79
C GLY A 307 0.05 11.85 -5.44
N MET A 308 0.82 10.78 -5.22
CA MET A 308 2.14 10.63 -5.81
C MET A 308 2.05 10.36 -7.31
N GLU A 309 2.88 11.07 -8.09
CA GLU A 309 3.07 10.79 -9.52
C GLU A 309 3.99 9.58 -9.67
N VAL A 310 3.42 8.44 -10.04
CA VAL A 310 4.18 7.23 -10.33
C VAL A 310 4.51 7.18 -11.81
N PRO A 311 5.79 7.12 -12.22
CA PRO A 311 6.15 7.04 -13.63
C PRO A 311 5.44 5.87 -14.32
N LEU A 312 4.93 6.09 -15.55
CA LEU A 312 4.15 5.07 -16.26
C LEU A 312 4.91 3.74 -16.39
N GLN A 313 6.21 3.77 -16.65
CA GLN A 313 7.06 2.58 -16.72
C GLN A 313 7.04 1.76 -15.41
N VAL A 314 6.98 2.44 -14.25
CA VAL A 314 6.88 1.79 -12.93
C VAL A 314 5.47 1.22 -12.73
N ARG A 315 4.42 2.01 -13.03
CA ARG A 315 3.03 1.56 -12.92
C ARG A 315 2.73 0.32 -13.75
N MET A 316 3.25 0.25 -14.99
CA MET A 316 3.06 -0.88 -15.90
C MET A 316 3.67 -2.18 -15.39
N GLU A 317 4.63 -2.11 -14.47
CA GLU A 317 5.23 -3.28 -13.82
C GLU A 317 4.55 -3.67 -12.50
N GLN A 318 3.76 -2.79 -11.88
CA GLN A 318 3.02 -3.15 -10.67
C GLN A 318 1.97 -4.21 -10.96
N ASP A 319 1.82 -5.17 -10.04
CA ASP A 319 0.82 -6.25 -10.13
C ASP A 319 -0.48 -5.87 -9.39
N GLY A 320 -0.37 -4.92 -8.47
CA GLY A 320 -1.48 -4.43 -7.67
C GLY A 320 -2.24 -3.27 -8.32
N ILE A 321 -3.47 -3.09 -7.87
CA ILE A 321 -4.31 -1.93 -8.17
C ILE A 321 -4.85 -1.35 -6.86
N SER A 322 -5.07 -0.04 -6.82
CA SER A 322 -5.57 0.61 -5.62
C SER A 322 -6.90 0.03 -5.15
N PHE A 323 -7.06 -0.10 -3.84
CA PHE A 323 -8.33 -0.49 -3.23
C PHE A 323 -9.13 0.70 -2.68
N ILE A 324 -8.71 1.95 -2.96
CA ILE A 324 -9.52 3.16 -2.71
C ILE A 324 -9.95 3.80 -4.02
N GLY A 325 -11.05 4.54 -3.99
CA GLY A 325 -11.62 5.13 -5.20
C GLY A 325 -12.39 4.12 -6.06
N GLU A 326 -12.66 4.51 -7.30
CA GLU A 326 -13.38 3.67 -8.27
C GLU A 326 -12.39 2.77 -9.02
N THR A 327 -12.76 1.51 -9.23
CA THR A 327 -12.04 0.58 -10.11
C THR A 327 -12.69 0.58 -11.49
N ILE A 328 -11.94 0.84 -12.55
CA ILE A 328 -12.43 0.82 -13.94
C ILE A 328 -12.35 -0.59 -14.51
N ILE A 329 -11.16 -1.20 -14.41
CA ILE A 329 -10.88 -2.55 -14.93
C ILE A 329 -10.17 -3.41 -13.86
N SER A 330 -10.39 -4.71 -13.92
CA SER A 330 -9.75 -5.70 -13.04
C SER A 330 -9.65 -7.07 -13.70
N ASN A 331 -9.03 -8.04 -13.03
CA ASN A 331 -9.02 -9.46 -13.40
C ASN A 331 -8.54 -9.74 -14.83
N MET A 332 -7.44 -9.07 -15.26
CA MET A 332 -6.86 -9.31 -16.57
C MET A 332 -6.34 -10.75 -16.69
N ASN A 333 -6.62 -11.39 -17.83
CA ASN A 333 -6.01 -12.64 -18.27
C ASN A 333 -5.39 -12.50 -19.65
N ALA A 334 -4.40 -13.36 -19.96
CA ALA A 334 -3.79 -13.50 -21.27
C ALA A 334 -3.75 -14.98 -21.63
N LEU A 335 -4.52 -15.39 -22.62
CA LEU A 335 -4.69 -16.78 -23.02
C LEU A 335 -4.07 -16.99 -24.43
N PRO A 336 -3.18 -17.99 -24.60
CA PRO A 336 -2.66 -18.31 -25.92
C PRO A 336 -3.74 -18.98 -26.77
N TYR A 337 -3.81 -18.60 -28.05
CA TYR A 337 -4.68 -19.23 -29.03
C TYR A 337 -4.04 -19.14 -30.43
N ASP A 338 -3.51 -20.26 -30.94
CA ASP A 338 -2.70 -20.33 -32.16
C ASP A 338 -1.56 -19.28 -32.12
N SER A 339 -1.45 -18.47 -33.17
CA SER A 339 -0.51 -17.34 -33.23
C SER A 339 -1.02 -16.03 -32.59
N LYS A 340 -1.95 -16.13 -31.65
CA LYS A 340 -2.59 -14.97 -31.01
C LYS A 340 -2.53 -15.09 -29.51
N ALA A 341 -2.66 -13.94 -28.82
CA ALA A 341 -3.00 -13.85 -27.41
C ALA A 341 -4.39 -13.19 -27.26
N ILE A 342 -5.27 -13.83 -26.52
CA ILE A 342 -6.58 -13.27 -26.17
C ILE A 342 -6.46 -12.66 -24.77
N LEU A 343 -6.54 -11.34 -24.69
CA LEU A 343 -6.59 -10.60 -23.45
C LEU A 343 -8.05 -10.45 -23.04
N THR A 344 -8.35 -10.68 -21.76
CA THR A 344 -9.68 -10.46 -21.19
C THR A 344 -9.57 -9.70 -19.88
N TRP A 345 -10.59 -8.93 -19.50
CA TRP A 345 -10.69 -8.20 -18.24
C TRP A 345 -12.12 -7.98 -17.84
N ASP A 346 -12.34 -7.72 -16.56
CA ASP A 346 -13.63 -7.25 -16.05
C ASP A 346 -13.68 -5.72 -16.13
N SER A 347 -14.84 -5.18 -16.53
CA SER A 347 -15.09 -3.75 -16.56
C SER A 347 -16.18 -3.39 -15.56
N ALA A 348 -15.85 -2.58 -14.57
CA ALA A 348 -16.81 -2.07 -13.60
C ALA A 348 -17.43 -0.72 -14.03
N ILE A 349 -16.71 0.07 -14.84
CA ILE A 349 -17.17 1.37 -15.34
C ILE A 349 -17.02 1.39 -16.85
N SER A 350 -18.15 1.60 -17.57
CA SER A 350 -18.19 1.69 -19.03
C SER A 350 -17.78 3.08 -19.55
N GLY A 351 -17.38 3.14 -20.82
CA GLY A 351 -17.07 4.38 -21.53
C GLY A 351 -15.66 4.93 -21.29
N LYS A 352 -14.89 4.29 -20.42
CA LYS A 352 -13.49 4.66 -20.15
C LYS A 352 -12.56 4.08 -21.20
N ASP A 353 -11.45 4.76 -21.46
CA ASP A 353 -10.42 4.28 -22.37
C ASP A 353 -9.47 3.31 -21.67
N VAL A 354 -9.13 2.24 -22.37
CA VAL A 354 -8.13 1.23 -21.97
C VAL A 354 -7.14 1.10 -23.09
N THR A 355 -5.87 1.46 -22.85
CA THR A 355 -4.80 1.32 -23.82
C THR A 355 -4.06 0.00 -23.58
N VAL A 356 -3.87 -0.75 -24.65
CA VAL A 356 -3.23 -2.07 -24.65
C VAL A 356 -1.79 -1.93 -25.08
N TYR A 357 -0.87 -2.42 -24.26
CA TYR A 357 0.55 -2.46 -24.54
C TYR A 357 1.07 -3.91 -24.57
N ALA A 358 2.14 -4.13 -25.33
CA ALA A 358 2.88 -5.39 -25.34
C ALA A 358 4.40 -5.15 -25.35
N ALA A 359 5.13 -6.08 -24.74
CA ALA A 359 6.58 -6.21 -24.86
C ALA A 359 6.96 -7.68 -25.09
N LYS A 360 8.12 -7.93 -25.75
CA LYS A 360 8.62 -9.28 -26.08
C LYS A 360 9.76 -9.74 -25.18
N ALA A 361 10.08 -8.97 -24.16
CA ALA A 361 11.19 -9.20 -23.24
C ALA A 361 10.77 -8.84 -21.83
N ASN A 362 11.66 -9.07 -20.87
CA ASN A 362 11.57 -8.59 -19.50
C ASN A 362 12.83 -7.77 -19.17
N ASP A 363 13.11 -6.77 -20.02
CA ASP A 363 14.29 -5.92 -19.89
C ASP A 363 14.21 -5.01 -18.65
N TYR A 364 13.00 -4.69 -18.20
CA TYR A 364 12.77 -3.93 -16.98
C TYR A 364 13.48 -4.53 -15.77
N ARG A 365 13.52 -5.86 -15.68
CA ARG A 365 14.19 -6.56 -14.58
C ARG A 365 15.69 -6.20 -14.46
N THR A 366 16.35 -5.94 -15.56
CA THR A 366 17.80 -5.69 -15.61
C THR A 366 18.15 -4.22 -15.80
N THR A 367 17.29 -3.46 -16.47
CA THR A 367 17.59 -2.08 -16.89
C THR A 367 16.72 -1.02 -16.19
N GLY A 368 15.62 -1.42 -15.53
CA GLY A 368 14.60 -0.50 -15.02
C GLY A 368 13.76 0.16 -16.11
N ARG A 369 13.82 -0.36 -17.36
CA ARG A 369 13.05 0.10 -18.52
C ARG A 369 12.58 -1.06 -19.36
N GLU A 370 11.40 -0.91 -19.97
CA GLU A 370 10.84 -1.87 -20.90
C GLU A 370 10.52 -1.18 -22.22
N ASP A 371 10.70 -1.90 -23.31
CA ASP A 371 10.36 -1.40 -24.65
C ASP A 371 8.92 -1.81 -24.99
N TRP A 372 7.99 -0.93 -24.65
CA TRP A 372 6.56 -1.14 -24.84
C TRP A 372 6.09 -0.72 -26.23
N THR A 373 5.36 -1.60 -26.89
CA THR A 373 4.60 -1.29 -28.11
C THR A 373 3.14 -1.03 -27.75
N GLU A 374 2.63 0.16 -28.06
CA GLU A 374 1.19 0.45 -27.99
C GLU A 374 0.47 -0.24 -29.14
N LEU A 375 -0.55 -1.04 -28.83
CA LEU A 375 -1.29 -1.83 -29.81
C LEU A 375 -2.62 -1.18 -30.21
N ALA A 376 -3.37 -0.69 -29.23
CA ALA A 376 -4.69 -0.09 -29.44
C ALA A 376 -5.18 0.64 -28.20
N THR A 377 -6.17 1.52 -28.38
CA THR A 377 -7.03 2.00 -27.31
C THR A 377 -8.46 1.55 -27.58
N VAL A 378 -9.07 0.90 -26.61
CA VAL A 378 -10.44 0.36 -26.68
C VAL A 378 -11.27 0.86 -25.49
N LYS A 379 -12.59 0.71 -25.55
CA LYS A 379 -13.44 1.05 -24.40
C LYS A 379 -13.43 -0.07 -23.36
N SER A 380 -13.49 0.30 -22.07
CA SER A 380 -13.41 -0.63 -20.92
C SER A 380 -14.44 -1.77 -21.03
N GLU A 381 -15.67 -1.48 -21.46
CA GLU A 381 -16.74 -2.46 -21.61
C GLU A 381 -16.52 -3.47 -22.75
N THR A 382 -15.49 -3.27 -23.60
CA THR A 382 -15.13 -4.27 -24.61
C THR A 382 -14.76 -5.59 -23.95
N GLY A 383 -14.10 -5.55 -22.79
CA GLY A 383 -13.77 -6.71 -21.95
C GLY A 383 -12.78 -7.71 -22.58
N THR A 384 -12.34 -7.48 -23.83
CA THR A 384 -11.43 -8.37 -24.55
C THR A 384 -10.67 -7.64 -25.65
N TYR A 385 -9.43 -8.10 -25.93
CA TYR A 385 -8.65 -7.68 -27.07
C TYR A 385 -7.80 -8.85 -27.60
N THR A 386 -7.74 -9.03 -28.90
CA THR A 386 -6.93 -10.09 -29.51
C THR A 386 -5.67 -9.50 -30.11
N VAL A 387 -4.53 -9.96 -29.64
CA VAL A 387 -3.20 -9.59 -30.13
C VAL A 387 -2.74 -10.60 -31.17
N ASP A 388 -2.31 -10.14 -32.34
CA ASP A 388 -1.63 -10.97 -33.33
C ASP A 388 -0.14 -11.04 -32.97
N LEU A 389 0.33 -12.20 -32.50
CA LEU A 389 1.71 -12.42 -32.08
C LEU A 389 2.67 -12.44 -33.27
N THR A 390 2.20 -12.81 -34.48
CA THR A 390 3.05 -12.78 -35.66
C THR A 390 3.40 -11.35 -36.07
N ALA A 391 2.50 -10.39 -35.83
CA ALA A 391 2.73 -8.98 -36.09
C ALA A 391 3.72 -8.36 -35.07
N LEU A 392 3.73 -8.86 -33.81
CA LEU A 392 4.71 -8.46 -32.80
C LEU A 392 6.11 -9.08 -33.08
N GLY A 393 6.17 -10.19 -33.79
CA GLY A 393 7.36 -11.00 -34.01
C GLY A 393 7.54 -12.08 -32.95
N ASP A 394 8.16 -13.20 -33.38
CA ASP A 394 8.32 -14.40 -32.55
C ASP A 394 9.08 -14.11 -31.24
N SER A 395 8.59 -14.68 -30.15
CA SER A 395 9.24 -14.71 -28.86
C SER A 395 8.67 -15.86 -28.00
N ASP A 396 9.50 -16.39 -27.10
CA ASP A 396 9.08 -17.36 -26.08
C ASP A 396 8.43 -16.68 -24.88
N PHE A 397 8.39 -15.34 -24.88
CA PHE A 397 7.90 -14.55 -23.78
C PHE A 397 7.24 -13.25 -24.26
N TYR A 398 6.06 -12.99 -23.78
CA TYR A 398 5.35 -11.73 -23.99
C TYR A 398 4.83 -11.18 -22.67
N LYS A 399 4.90 -9.85 -22.52
CA LYS A 399 4.22 -9.08 -21.47
C LYS A 399 3.10 -8.27 -22.09
N PHE A 400 1.94 -8.28 -21.48
CA PHE A 400 0.81 -7.43 -21.86
C PHE A 400 0.41 -6.55 -20.73
N VAL A 401 0.09 -5.28 -21.00
CA VAL A 401 -0.41 -4.33 -20.01
C VAL A 401 -1.64 -3.64 -20.56
N LEU A 402 -2.66 -3.54 -19.70
CA LEU A 402 -3.83 -2.70 -19.91
C LEU A 402 -3.70 -1.48 -19.03
N VAL A 403 -3.73 -0.29 -19.61
CA VAL A 403 -3.63 0.98 -18.90
C VAL A 403 -4.95 1.72 -18.99
N SER A 404 -5.57 1.96 -17.84
CA SER A 404 -6.71 2.86 -17.69
C SER A 404 -6.29 4.17 -16.99
N GLU A 405 -7.25 5.03 -16.70
CA GLU A 405 -7.02 6.25 -15.91
C GLU A 405 -6.39 5.95 -14.54
N HIS A 406 -6.83 4.87 -13.88
CA HIS A 406 -6.44 4.53 -12.51
C HIS A 406 -5.59 3.27 -12.42
N GLU A 407 -5.83 2.26 -13.26
CA GLU A 407 -5.19 0.97 -13.16
C GLU A 407 -4.17 0.71 -14.28
N CYS A 408 -3.14 -0.06 -13.93
CA CYS A 408 -2.30 -0.79 -14.87
C CYS A 408 -2.41 -2.27 -14.50
N LEU A 409 -2.96 -3.08 -15.41
CA LEU A 409 -3.04 -4.54 -15.23
C LEU A 409 -2.02 -5.21 -16.14
N ASN A 410 -1.21 -6.11 -15.62
CA ASN A 410 -0.22 -6.80 -16.43
C ASN A 410 -0.38 -8.32 -16.35
N ARG A 411 -0.02 -9.01 -17.46
CA ARG A 411 0.05 -10.46 -17.54
C ARG A 411 1.21 -10.88 -18.45
N TRP A 412 1.85 -11.96 -18.06
CA TRP A 412 2.89 -12.60 -18.83
C TRP A 412 2.35 -13.83 -19.54
N LEU A 413 2.75 -14.01 -20.79
CA LEU A 413 2.54 -15.22 -21.56
C LEU A 413 3.91 -15.82 -21.87
N LYS A 414 4.11 -17.06 -21.42
CA LYS A 414 5.29 -17.89 -21.77
C LYS A 414 4.82 -19.01 -22.68
N ASN A 415 5.45 -19.11 -23.84
CA ASN A 415 5.20 -20.17 -24.82
C ASN A 415 5.93 -21.47 -24.43
#